data_ede5adad447d569d584fb31e8c456229
#
_entry.id   ede5adad447d569d584fb31e8c456229
#
_cell.length_a   1.000
_cell.length_b   1.000
_cell.length_c   1.000
_cell.angle_alpha   90.00
_cell.angle_beta   90.00
_cell.angle_gamma   90.00
#
_symmetry.space_group_name_H-M   'P 1'
#
loop_
_entity.id
_entity.type
_entity.pdbx_description
1 polymer ?
#
loop_
_entity_poly.entity_id
_entity_poly.type
_entity_poly.pdbx_seq_one_letter_code
_entity_poly.pdbx_strand_id
1 'polypeptide(L)'
;MLRALPAAIAAMALLAGCAVNPPSANLDELRKQVADTERAFARTMADRNFSAFTSFLAEDAIFYAGLKPIRGKQAVAADWKKFYEKPEAPFSWEPQQVEVLDSGTLAHSSGPVRDPGGKVFATFNSVWRLEAPGVWRVVFDKGNEACKP
;
A
#
# COMPACT_ATOMS: atom_id res chain seq x y z
N MET A 1 -27.45 -5.83 74.59
CA MET A 1 -27.56 -4.83 73.52
C MET A 1 -26.76 -5.34 72.33
N LEU A 2 -27.39 -6.03 71.37
CA LEU A 2 -26.77 -6.50 70.12
C LEU A 2 -27.07 -5.48 69.03
N ARG A 3 -26.02 -4.92 68.45
CA ARG A 3 -26.15 -4.07 67.25
C ARG A 3 -26.01 -4.91 65.98
N ALA A 4 -27.07 -4.95 65.19
CA ALA A 4 -27.06 -5.56 63.87
C ALA A 4 -26.38 -4.64 62.83
N LEU A 5 -25.41 -5.18 62.09
CA LEU A 5 -24.83 -4.52 60.88
C LEU A 5 -25.70 -4.87 59.67
N PRO A 6 -25.97 -3.89 58.79
CA PRO A 6 -26.61 -4.19 57.51
C PRO A 6 -25.57 -4.69 56.50
N ALA A 7 -25.89 -5.80 55.86
CA ALA A 7 -25.13 -6.33 54.72
C ALA A 7 -25.45 -5.53 53.47
N ALA A 8 -24.43 -4.87 52.91
CA ALA A 8 -24.55 -4.20 51.62
C ALA A 8 -24.35 -5.22 50.50
N ILE A 9 -25.38 -5.49 49.73
CA ILE A 9 -25.35 -6.31 48.51
C ILE A 9 -24.86 -5.42 47.38
N ALA A 10 -23.63 -5.64 46.91
CA ALA A 10 -23.12 -5.00 45.70
C ALA A 10 -23.64 -5.73 44.49
N ALA A 11 -24.55 -5.12 43.72
CA ALA A 11 -25.02 -5.60 42.43
C ALA A 11 -23.95 -5.34 41.37
N MET A 12 -23.29 -6.39 40.89
CA MET A 12 -22.32 -6.37 39.80
C MET A 12 -23.08 -6.40 38.47
N ALA A 13 -23.22 -5.24 37.82
CA ALA A 13 -23.83 -5.15 36.49
C ALA A 13 -22.83 -5.66 35.45
N LEU A 14 -23.12 -6.85 34.88
CA LEU A 14 -22.40 -7.39 33.72
C LEU A 14 -22.78 -6.59 32.48
N LEU A 15 -21.93 -5.69 32.03
CA LEU A 15 -22.01 -5.06 30.71
C LEU A 15 -21.62 -6.11 29.65
N ALA A 16 -22.62 -6.80 29.11
CA ALA A 16 -22.45 -7.58 27.89
C ALA A 16 -22.25 -6.62 26.72
N GLY A 17 -21.00 -6.29 26.44
CA GLY A 17 -20.62 -5.58 25.23
C GLY A 17 -20.88 -6.47 24.02
N CYS A 18 -21.91 -6.15 23.21
CA CYS A 18 -22.06 -6.73 21.89
C CYS A 18 -20.83 -6.34 21.06
N ALA A 19 -19.91 -7.28 20.85
CA ALA A 19 -18.86 -7.14 19.87
C ALA A 19 -19.53 -7.08 18.48
N VAL A 20 -19.77 -5.88 17.98
CA VAL A 20 -20.14 -5.67 16.58
C VAL A 20 -18.89 -6.01 15.79
N ASN A 21 -18.82 -7.20 15.20
CA ASN A 21 -17.81 -7.51 14.19
C ASN A 21 -17.96 -6.48 13.06
N PRO A 22 -16.91 -5.71 12.72
CA PRO A 22 -16.98 -4.87 11.54
C PRO A 22 -17.31 -5.77 10.34
N PRO A 23 -18.14 -5.30 9.38
CA PRO A 23 -18.42 -6.06 8.19
C PRO A 23 -17.10 -6.48 7.56
N SER A 24 -16.98 -7.77 7.22
CA SER A 24 -15.79 -8.28 6.52
C SER A 24 -15.55 -7.40 5.31
N ALA A 25 -14.33 -6.84 5.21
CA ALA A 25 -13.96 -6.01 4.07
C ALA A 25 -14.27 -6.78 2.78
N ASN A 26 -14.95 -6.13 1.83
CA ASN A 26 -15.15 -6.73 0.52
C ASN A 26 -13.80 -6.78 -0.19
N LEU A 27 -13.10 -7.92 -0.11
CA LEU A 27 -11.75 -8.09 -0.64
C LEU A 27 -11.68 -7.84 -2.15
N ASP A 28 -12.74 -8.16 -2.90
CA ASP A 28 -12.77 -7.91 -4.34
C ASP A 28 -12.80 -6.41 -4.64
N GLU A 29 -13.57 -5.64 -3.88
CA GLU A 29 -13.57 -4.19 -3.98
C GLU A 29 -12.21 -3.59 -3.59
N LEU A 30 -11.58 -4.11 -2.54
CA LEU A 30 -10.25 -3.65 -2.14
C LEU A 30 -9.17 -4.01 -3.18
N ARG A 31 -9.23 -5.21 -3.78
CA ARG A 31 -8.34 -5.58 -4.91
C ARG A 31 -8.50 -4.62 -6.07
N LYS A 32 -9.75 -4.27 -6.41
CA LYS A 32 -10.03 -3.29 -7.47
C LYS A 32 -9.43 -1.91 -7.12
N GLN A 33 -9.63 -1.43 -5.90
CA GLN A 33 -9.07 -0.15 -5.45
C GLN A 33 -7.54 -0.12 -5.55
N VAL A 34 -6.87 -1.20 -5.13
CA VAL A 34 -5.40 -1.30 -5.21
C VAL A 34 -4.95 -1.36 -6.67
N ALA A 35 -5.62 -2.13 -7.52
CA ALA A 35 -5.31 -2.19 -8.95
C ALA A 35 -5.45 -0.81 -9.62
N ASP A 36 -6.51 -0.07 -9.31
CA ASP A 36 -6.74 1.27 -9.84
C ASP A 36 -5.71 2.27 -9.28
N THR A 37 -5.33 2.13 -8.00
CA THR A 37 -4.28 2.94 -7.37
C THR A 37 -2.92 2.67 -8.03
N GLU A 38 -2.56 1.41 -8.28
CA GLU A 38 -1.31 1.06 -8.97
C GLU A 38 -1.28 1.62 -10.40
N ARG A 39 -2.39 1.54 -11.14
CA ARG A 39 -2.48 2.16 -12.48
C ARG A 39 -2.34 3.69 -12.42
N ALA A 40 -2.95 4.32 -11.42
CA ALA A 40 -2.81 5.76 -11.22
C ALA A 40 -1.37 6.14 -10.85
N PHE A 41 -0.70 5.33 -10.03
CA PHE A 41 0.71 5.48 -9.70
C PHE A 41 1.60 5.34 -10.96
N ALA A 42 1.39 4.30 -11.77
CA ALA A 42 2.09 4.12 -13.04
C ALA A 42 1.86 5.28 -14.01
N ARG A 43 0.65 5.82 -14.06
CA ARG A 43 0.30 6.97 -14.89
C ARG A 43 1.11 8.21 -14.54
N THR A 44 1.51 8.41 -13.28
CA THR A 44 2.36 9.55 -12.90
C THR A 44 3.68 9.57 -13.68
N MET A 45 4.24 8.41 -14.00
CA MET A 45 5.42 8.27 -14.83
C MET A 45 5.13 8.65 -16.27
N ALA A 46 4.04 8.15 -16.86
CA ALA A 46 3.63 8.49 -18.23
C ALA A 46 3.34 9.99 -18.39
N ASP A 47 2.66 10.58 -17.41
CA ASP A 47 2.28 12.00 -17.39
C ASP A 47 3.42 12.92 -16.94
N ARG A 48 4.59 12.36 -16.59
CA ARG A 48 5.77 13.10 -16.06
C ARG A 48 5.45 13.91 -14.80
N ASN A 49 4.43 13.48 -14.04
CA ASN A 49 3.95 14.19 -12.85
C ASN A 49 4.65 13.68 -11.57
N PHE A 50 5.84 14.23 -11.32
CA PHE A 50 6.62 13.87 -10.13
C PHE A 50 5.93 14.21 -8.80
N SER A 51 5.18 15.32 -8.75
CA SER A 51 4.41 15.68 -7.55
C SER A 51 3.34 14.66 -7.23
N ALA A 52 2.59 14.19 -8.24
CA ALA A 52 1.62 13.12 -8.08
C ALA A 52 2.30 11.81 -7.65
N PHE A 53 3.45 11.44 -8.25
CA PHE A 53 4.22 10.27 -7.83
C PHE A 53 4.51 10.30 -6.32
N THR A 54 5.02 11.42 -5.80
CA THR A 54 5.36 11.54 -4.39
C THR A 54 4.15 11.42 -3.46
N SER A 55 2.95 11.74 -3.95
CA SER A 55 1.73 11.63 -3.15
C SER A 55 1.30 10.19 -2.88
N PHE A 56 1.75 9.22 -3.68
CA PHE A 56 1.48 7.79 -3.45
C PHE A 56 2.41 7.15 -2.41
N LEU A 57 3.53 7.80 -2.07
CA LEU A 57 4.50 7.26 -1.11
C LEU A 57 4.00 7.39 0.32
N ALA A 58 4.09 6.32 1.11
CA ALA A 58 3.97 6.39 2.57
C ALA A 58 5.17 7.16 3.14
N GLU A 59 5.01 7.81 4.29
CA GLU A 59 6.11 8.58 4.93
C GLU A 59 7.30 7.69 5.29
N ASP A 60 7.06 6.43 5.62
CA ASP A 60 8.04 5.41 5.96
C ASP A 60 8.37 4.45 4.79
N ALA A 61 8.01 4.79 3.56
CA ALA A 61 8.22 3.95 2.38
C ALA A 61 9.67 3.48 2.24
N ILE A 62 9.84 2.24 1.77
CA ILE A 62 11.15 1.64 1.48
C ILE A 62 11.14 1.12 0.04
N PHE A 63 11.97 1.73 -0.80
CA PHE A 63 12.19 1.30 -2.18
C PHE A 63 13.57 0.68 -2.31
N TYR A 64 13.75 -0.19 -3.28
CA TYR A 64 15.04 -0.84 -3.51
C TYR A 64 15.66 -0.39 -4.83
N ALA A 65 16.87 0.20 -4.75
CA ALA A 65 17.74 0.38 -5.90
C ALA A 65 18.70 -0.83 -5.97
N GLY A 66 18.34 -1.83 -6.75
CA GLY A 66 19.00 -3.14 -6.72
C GLY A 66 18.84 -3.81 -5.35
N LEU A 67 19.95 -4.02 -4.63
CA LEU A 67 19.93 -4.59 -3.29
C LEU A 67 19.93 -3.54 -2.16
N LYS A 68 20.09 -2.25 -2.50
CA LYS A 68 20.19 -1.17 -1.52
C LYS A 68 18.81 -0.63 -1.17
N PRO A 69 18.37 -0.68 0.11
CA PRO A 69 17.12 -0.05 0.53
C PRO A 69 17.29 1.47 0.65
N ILE A 70 16.34 2.21 0.10
CA ILE A 70 16.15 3.65 0.23
C ILE A 70 14.96 3.84 1.16
N ARG A 71 15.16 4.52 2.29
CA ARG A 71 14.17 4.58 3.38
C ARG A 71 13.61 5.98 3.54
N GLY A 72 12.29 6.06 3.61
CA GLY A 72 11.51 7.27 3.82
C GLY A 72 11.17 7.97 2.51
N LYS A 73 9.98 8.57 2.50
CA LYS A 73 9.39 9.26 1.34
C LYS A 73 10.32 10.26 0.68
N GLN A 74 11.01 11.08 1.48
CA GLN A 74 11.91 12.10 0.95
C GLN A 74 13.11 11.50 0.20
N ALA A 75 13.72 10.45 0.77
CA ALA A 75 14.87 9.79 0.14
C ALA A 75 14.44 9.03 -1.12
N VAL A 76 13.28 8.35 -1.09
CA VAL A 76 12.71 7.70 -2.26
C VAL A 76 12.42 8.71 -3.36
N ALA A 77 11.75 9.82 -3.01
CA ALA A 77 11.46 10.89 -3.97
C ALA A 77 12.73 11.47 -4.59
N ALA A 78 13.77 11.73 -3.78
CA ALA A 78 15.04 12.24 -4.27
C ALA A 78 15.73 11.27 -5.26
N ASP A 79 15.74 9.95 -4.97
CA ASP A 79 16.30 8.94 -5.87
C ASP A 79 15.51 8.80 -7.18
N TRP A 80 14.18 8.85 -7.09
CA TRP A 80 13.31 8.67 -8.25
C TRP A 80 13.19 9.90 -9.15
N LYS A 81 13.56 11.10 -8.69
CA LYS A 81 13.49 12.35 -9.45
C LYS A 81 14.20 12.25 -10.80
N LYS A 82 15.33 11.54 -10.87
CA LYS A 82 16.10 11.30 -12.11
C LYS A 82 15.28 10.68 -13.25
N PHE A 83 14.27 9.87 -12.92
CA PHE A 83 13.39 9.25 -13.92
C PHE A 83 12.36 10.23 -14.49
N TYR A 84 12.19 11.42 -13.90
CA TYR A 84 11.27 12.47 -14.32
C TYR A 84 11.95 13.67 -15.00
N GLU A 85 13.28 13.65 -15.14
CA GLU A 85 14.05 14.77 -15.71
C GLU A 85 13.86 14.91 -17.23
N LYS A 86 13.68 13.78 -17.94
CA LYS A 86 13.46 13.78 -19.38
C LYS A 86 11.99 13.88 -19.73
N PRO A 87 11.63 14.45 -20.90
CA PRO A 87 10.22 14.54 -21.32
C PRO A 87 9.61 13.15 -21.57
N GLU A 88 10.37 12.17 -22.05
CA GLU A 88 9.89 10.80 -22.28
C GLU A 88 10.02 9.96 -21.02
N ALA A 89 9.00 9.12 -20.75
CA ALA A 89 9.05 8.15 -19.68
C ALA A 89 10.09 7.06 -20.01
N PRO A 90 11.05 6.77 -19.10
CA PRO A 90 12.07 5.75 -19.36
C PRO A 90 11.54 4.33 -19.31
N PHE A 91 10.39 4.11 -18.69
CA PHE A 91 9.69 2.84 -18.59
C PHE A 91 8.22 3.05 -18.22
N SER A 92 7.45 2.00 -18.40
CA SER A 92 6.05 1.92 -17.96
C SER A 92 5.82 0.60 -17.22
N TRP A 93 4.76 0.56 -16.40
CA TRP A 93 4.35 -0.67 -15.73
C TRP A 93 2.83 -0.72 -15.58
N GLU A 94 2.31 -1.91 -15.34
CA GLU A 94 0.89 -2.16 -15.10
C GLU A 94 0.70 -3.35 -14.16
N PRO A 95 -0.30 -3.32 -13.26
CA PRO A 95 -0.58 -4.45 -12.38
C PRO A 95 -1.19 -5.62 -13.17
N GLN A 96 -0.63 -6.81 -12.99
CA GLN A 96 -1.19 -8.07 -13.47
C GLN A 96 -1.75 -8.93 -12.33
N GLN A 97 -1.18 -8.81 -11.15
CA GLN A 97 -1.62 -9.53 -9.94
C GLN A 97 -1.81 -8.53 -8.82
N VAL A 98 -2.94 -8.66 -8.12
CA VAL A 98 -3.22 -7.88 -6.91
C VAL A 98 -3.87 -8.79 -5.89
N GLU A 99 -3.27 -8.86 -4.69
CA GLU A 99 -3.79 -9.59 -3.56
C GLU A 99 -3.91 -8.68 -2.34
N VAL A 100 -4.98 -8.87 -1.58
CA VAL A 100 -5.26 -8.11 -0.36
C VAL A 100 -5.34 -9.10 0.80
N LEU A 101 -4.69 -8.79 1.93
CA LEU A 101 -4.83 -9.60 3.13
C LEU A 101 -6.26 -9.57 3.67
N ASP A 102 -6.68 -10.62 4.38
CA ASP A 102 -8.01 -10.72 4.99
C ASP A 102 -8.32 -9.55 5.94
N SER A 103 -7.29 -8.93 6.50
CA SER A 103 -7.42 -7.71 7.31
C SER A 103 -7.92 -6.49 6.51
N GLY A 104 -7.82 -6.52 5.17
CA GLY A 104 -8.14 -5.39 4.30
C GLY A 104 -7.17 -4.21 4.39
N THR A 105 -6.06 -4.34 5.13
CA THR A 105 -5.17 -3.21 5.44
C THR A 105 -3.85 -3.19 4.67
N LEU A 106 -3.45 -4.33 4.11
CA LEU A 106 -2.27 -4.48 3.29
C LEU A 106 -2.61 -5.23 2.00
N ALA A 107 -1.95 -4.82 0.93
CA ALA A 107 -2.07 -5.45 -0.38
C ALA A 107 -0.71 -5.57 -1.05
N HIS A 108 -0.59 -6.53 -1.96
CA HIS A 108 0.54 -6.70 -2.86
C HIS A 108 0.06 -6.55 -4.30
N SER A 109 0.80 -5.82 -5.11
CA SER A 109 0.62 -5.76 -6.55
C SER A 109 1.93 -6.06 -7.26
N SER A 110 1.84 -6.71 -8.41
CA SER A 110 2.99 -6.99 -9.26
C SER A 110 2.61 -7.05 -10.73
N GLY A 111 3.61 -6.89 -11.59
CA GLY A 111 3.42 -6.93 -13.04
C GLY A 111 4.69 -6.60 -13.81
N PRO A 112 4.60 -6.56 -15.15
CA PRO A 112 5.73 -6.27 -16.02
C PRO A 112 6.11 -4.80 -15.98
N VAL A 113 7.42 -4.55 -16.10
CA VAL A 113 8.00 -3.24 -16.43
C VAL A 113 8.53 -3.31 -17.85
N ARG A 114 8.13 -2.33 -18.66
CA ARG A 114 8.44 -2.27 -20.09
C ARG A 114 9.30 -1.04 -20.42
N ASP A 115 10.25 -1.22 -21.32
CA ASP A 115 10.97 -0.11 -21.93
C ASP A 115 10.05 0.70 -22.89
N PRO A 116 10.50 1.84 -23.42
CA PRO A 116 9.70 2.63 -24.38
C PRO A 116 9.35 1.89 -25.67
N GLY A 117 10.09 0.84 -26.01
CA GLY A 117 9.79 -0.05 -27.14
C GLY A 117 8.74 -1.12 -26.83
N GLY A 118 8.24 -1.19 -25.58
CA GLY A 118 7.24 -2.17 -25.12
C GLY A 118 7.82 -3.50 -24.68
N LYS A 119 9.15 -3.68 -24.70
CA LYS A 119 9.81 -4.92 -24.27
C LYS A 119 9.83 -5.01 -22.74
N VAL A 120 9.38 -6.15 -22.20
CA VAL A 120 9.51 -6.43 -20.77
C VAL A 120 10.98 -6.67 -20.43
N PHE A 121 11.51 -5.90 -19.47
CA PHE A 121 12.88 -6.06 -18.99
C PHE A 121 12.95 -6.31 -17.47
N ALA A 122 11.86 -6.03 -16.74
CA ALA A 122 11.77 -6.23 -15.30
C ALA A 122 10.34 -6.56 -14.87
N THR A 123 10.18 -6.92 -13.61
CA THR A 123 8.90 -6.96 -12.90
C THR A 123 8.97 -6.02 -11.72
N PHE A 124 7.85 -5.38 -11.37
CA PHE A 124 7.73 -4.64 -10.13
C PHE A 124 6.98 -5.47 -9.08
N ASN A 125 7.20 -5.15 -7.83
CA ASN A 125 6.49 -5.69 -6.67
C ASN A 125 6.29 -4.55 -5.67
N SER A 126 5.05 -4.10 -5.52
CA SER A 126 4.67 -3.05 -4.59
C SER A 126 3.83 -3.62 -3.45
N VAL A 127 4.07 -3.17 -2.24
CA VAL A 127 3.21 -3.42 -1.09
C VAL A 127 2.53 -2.11 -0.72
N TRP A 128 1.20 -2.17 -0.65
CA TRP A 128 0.32 -1.05 -0.37
C TRP A 128 -0.29 -1.17 1.03
N ARG A 129 -0.34 -0.07 1.76
CA ARG A 129 -1.03 0.04 3.05
C ARG A 129 -2.21 0.98 2.94
N LEU A 130 -3.36 0.54 3.47
CA LEU A 130 -4.55 1.38 3.60
C LEU A 130 -4.36 2.33 4.78
N GLU A 131 -4.15 3.62 4.52
CA GLU A 131 -3.91 4.64 5.56
C GLU A 131 -5.17 5.40 5.98
N ALA A 132 -6.17 5.43 5.10
CA ALA A 132 -7.51 5.94 5.36
C ALA A 132 -8.48 5.29 4.37
N PRO A 133 -9.81 5.35 4.56
CA PRO A 133 -10.78 4.81 3.62
C PRO A 133 -10.49 5.24 2.18
N GLY A 134 -10.19 4.28 1.29
CA GLY A 134 -9.83 4.50 -0.11
C GLY A 134 -8.47 5.15 -0.36
N VAL A 135 -7.64 5.34 0.67
CA VAL A 135 -6.32 5.96 0.57
C VAL A 135 -5.23 4.91 0.77
N TRP A 136 -4.72 4.39 -0.35
CA TRP A 136 -3.61 3.47 -0.37
C TRP A 136 -2.28 4.19 -0.57
N ARG A 137 -1.24 3.80 0.18
CA ARG A 137 0.13 4.29 0.03
C ARG A 137 1.09 3.12 -0.13
N VAL A 138 2.03 3.26 -1.04
CA VAL A 138 3.08 2.25 -1.21
C VAL A 138 4.07 2.34 -0.06
N VAL A 139 4.28 1.20 0.62
CA VAL A 139 5.20 1.08 1.76
C VAL A 139 6.46 0.34 1.39
N PHE A 140 6.41 -0.61 0.44
CA PHE A 140 7.58 -1.27 -0.13
C PHE A 140 7.45 -1.34 -1.64
N ASP A 141 8.56 -1.13 -2.33
CA ASP A 141 8.67 -1.38 -3.77
C ASP A 141 10.03 -1.97 -4.11
N LYS A 142 10.01 -3.01 -4.94
CA LYS A 142 11.21 -3.67 -5.45
C LYS A 142 11.00 -4.18 -6.87
N GLY A 143 11.81 -3.67 -7.78
CA GLY A 143 11.95 -4.25 -9.11
C GLY A 143 12.88 -5.47 -9.10
N ASN A 144 12.58 -6.45 -9.95
CA ASN A 144 13.47 -7.57 -10.24
C ASN A 144 13.64 -7.66 -11.75
N GLU A 145 14.83 -8.09 -12.20
CA GLU A 145 15.03 -8.39 -13.62
C GLU A 145 14.04 -9.46 -14.07
N ALA A 146 13.51 -9.31 -15.28
CA ALA A 146 12.69 -10.35 -15.88
C ALA A 146 13.55 -11.60 -16.12
N CYS A 147 13.03 -12.79 -15.79
CA CYS A 147 13.69 -14.04 -16.15
C CYS A 147 13.89 -14.07 -17.68
N LYS A 148 15.12 -14.30 -18.12
CA LYS A 148 15.36 -14.58 -19.53
C LYS A 148 14.73 -15.94 -19.85
N PRO A 149 13.98 -16.05 -20.97
CA PRO A 149 13.45 -17.34 -21.40
C PRO A 149 14.56 -18.34 -21.70
#